data_2761f2d0c2216918e157654da0d8f04a
#
_entry.id   2761f2d0c2216918e157654da0d8f04a
#
_cell.length_a   1.000
_cell.length_b   1.000
_cell.length_c   1.000
_cell.angle_alpha   90.00
_cell.angle_beta   90.00
_cell.angle_gamma   90.00
#
_symmetry.space_group_name_H-M   'P 1'
#
loop_
_entity.id
_entity.type
_entity.pdbx_description
1 polymer ?
#
loop_
_entity_poly.entity_id
_entity_poly.type
_entity_poly.pdbx_seq_one_letter_code
_entity_poly.pdbx_strand_id
1 'polypeptide(L)'
;VVDTVLTWFPSHRATPPPLEVDEQLDRTRRWWRDWARSCATAGAYDAHVRRSLLVLRALTHEDTGGIVAAPTTSLPEDLGGSRNWDYRYVWLRDAALTLE
;
A
#
# COMPACT_ATOMS: atom_id res chain seq x y z
N VAL A 1 -14.00 -21.90 9.43
CA VAL A 1 -13.54 -20.75 8.62
C VAL A 1 -13.31 -21.29 7.22
N VAL A 2 -13.75 -20.57 6.22
CA VAL A 2 -13.51 -20.89 4.80
C VAL A 2 -12.65 -19.77 4.24
N ASP A 3 -11.48 -20.12 3.73
CA ASP A 3 -10.57 -19.17 3.09
C ASP A 3 -10.82 -19.19 1.58
N THR A 4 -10.78 -18.00 0.98
CA THR A 4 -10.89 -17.84 -0.47
C THR A 4 -9.64 -17.14 -0.97
N VAL A 5 -8.98 -17.73 -1.96
CA VAL A 5 -7.77 -17.19 -2.58
C VAL A 5 -8.08 -16.79 -4.01
N LEU A 6 -7.78 -15.54 -4.35
CA LEU A 6 -7.82 -15.04 -5.72
C LEU A 6 -6.38 -14.84 -6.20
N THR A 7 -5.99 -15.54 -7.25
CA THR A 7 -4.66 -15.42 -7.82
C THR A 7 -4.73 -14.91 -9.26
N TRP A 8 -4.01 -13.83 -9.54
CA TRP A 8 -3.80 -13.35 -10.91
C TRP A 8 -2.40 -13.70 -11.38
N PHE A 9 -2.30 -14.23 -12.60
CA PHE A 9 -1.01 -14.52 -13.24
C PHE A 9 -1.16 -14.46 -14.77
N PRO A 10 -0.07 -14.18 -15.51
CA PRO A 10 -0.10 -14.17 -16.98
C PRO A 10 -0.44 -15.57 -17.53
N SER A 11 -1.33 -15.63 -18.53
CA SER A 11 -1.85 -16.90 -19.09
C SER A 11 -0.77 -17.81 -19.70
N HIS A 12 0.39 -17.26 -20.04
CA HIS A 12 1.52 -18.01 -20.60
C HIS A 12 2.45 -18.60 -19.51
N ARG A 13 2.18 -18.35 -18.24
CA ARG A 13 2.93 -18.91 -17.11
C ARG A 13 2.18 -20.08 -16.47
N ALA A 14 2.91 -20.96 -15.82
CA ALA A 14 2.31 -22.05 -15.02
C ALA A 14 1.46 -21.47 -13.86
N THR A 15 0.39 -22.18 -13.54
CA THR A 15 -0.43 -21.83 -12.38
C THR A 15 0.43 -21.80 -11.11
N PRO A 16 0.41 -20.71 -10.33
CA PRO A 16 1.11 -20.68 -9.05
C PRO A 16 0.64 -21.79 -8.10
N PRO A 17 1.52 -22.28 -7.22
CA PRO A 17 1.13 -23.27 -6.23
C PRO A 17 0.05 -22.70 -5.28
N PRO A 18 -0.75 -23.58 -4.64
CA PRO A 18 -1.69 -23.17 -3.61
C PRO A 18 -1.02 -22.35 -2.52
N LEU A 19 -1.74 -21.35 -2.00
CA LEU A 19 -1.25 -20.47 -0.97
C LEU A 19 -1.61 -21.03 0.42
N GLU A 20 -0.61 -21.17 1.29
CA GLU A 20 -0.83 -21.46 2.72
C GLU A 20 -1.26 -20.16 3.43
N VAL A 21 -2.58 -19.97 3.56
CA VAL A 21 -3.18 -18.70 3.96
C VAL A 21 -2.69 -18.23 5.33
N ASP A 22 -2.68 -19.12 6.32
CA ASP A 22 -2.25 -18.76 7.68
C ASP A 22 -0.78 -18.33 7.74
N GLU A 23 0.08 -19.06 7.04
CA GLU A 23 1.51 -18.73 6.95
C GLU A 23 1.72 -17.35 6.29
N GLN A 24 1.00 -17.08 5.18
CA GLN A 24 1.11 -15.80 4.48
C GLN A 24 0.57 -14.64 5.31
N LEU A 25 -0.52 -14.84 6.03
CA LEU A 25 -1.06 -13.84 6.96
C LEU A 25 -0.06 -13.53 8.07
N ASP A 26 0.53 -14.55 8.68
CA ASP A 26 1.50 -14.35 9.76
C ASP A 26 2.78 -13.71 9.25
N ARG A 27 3.25 -14.06 8.06
CA ARG A 27 4.37 -13.39 7.41
C ARG A 27 4.09 -11.92 7.17
N THR A 28 2.92 -11.59 6.62
CA THR A 28 2.48 -10.22 6.37
C THR A 28 2.38 -9.42 7.66
N ARG A 29 1.76 -10.00 8.70
CA ARG A 29 1.65 -9.35 10.02
C ARG A 29 3.01 -9.09 10.65
N ARG A 30 3.93 -10.04 10.60
CA ARG A 30 5.30 -9.87 11.12
C ARG A 30 6.00 -8.74 10.38
N TRP A 31 5.99 -8.75 9.05
CA TRP A 31 6.62 -7.73 8.23
C TRP A 31 6.14 -6.32 8.59
N TRP A 32 4.82 -6.10 8.67
CA TRP A 32 4.26 -4.80 9.03
C TRP A 32 4.60 -4.37 10.46
N ARG A 33 4.61 -5.30 11.41
CA ARG A 33 4.99 -5.00 12.79
C ARG A 33 6.46 -4.64 12.92
N ASP A 34 7.33 -5.36 12.24
CA ASP A 34 8.77 -5.11 12.29
C ASP A 34 9.11 -3.79 11.62
N TRP A 35 8.49 -3.50 10.47
CA TRP A 35 8.63 -2.21 9.84
C TRP A 35 8.13 -1.06 10.75
N ALA A 36 6.95 -1.19 11.36
CA ALA A 36 6.41 -0.18 12.27
C ALA A 36 7.31 0.05 13.51
N ARG A 37 7.99 -0.98 13.98
CA ARG A 37 8.95 -0.87 15.10
C ARG A 37 10.23 -0.16 14.69
N SER A 38 10.64 -0.25 13.44
CA SER A 38 11.82 0.44 12.91
C SER A 38 11.62 1.95 12.75
N CYS A 39 10.36 2.42 12.73
CA CYS A 39 10.06 3.85 12.66
C CYS A 39 10.41 4.56 13.96
N ALA A 40 11.39 5.46 13.91
CA ALA A 40 11.76 6.30 15.05
C ALA A 40 10.74 7.42 15.23
N THR A 41 9.74 7.19 16.04
CA THR A 41 8.71 8.18 16.40
C THR A 41 8.69 8.39 17.90
N ALA A 42 8.43 9.61 18.34
CA ALA A 42 8.36 9.97 19.76
C ALA A 42 7.43 11.16 20.01
N GLY A 43 6.94 11.29 21.25
CA GLY A 43 6.15 12.42 21.69
C GLY A 43 4.64 12.17 21.73
N ALA A 44 3.89 13.23 21.97
CA ALA A 44 2.44 13.16 22.19
C ALA A 44 1.63 12.62 21.01
N TYR A 45 2.18 12.70 19.81
CA TYR A 45 1.51 12.27 18.56
C TYR A 45 2.09 10.99 17.95
N ASP A 46 2.93 10.25 18.68
CA ASP A 46 3.63 9.05 18.20
C ASP A 46 2.69 8.07 17.46
N ALA A 47 1.54 7.77 18.06
CA ALA A 47 0.59 6.84 17.46
C ALA A 47 0.02 7.33 16.12
N HIS A 48 -0.22 8.64 15.98
CA HIS A 48 -0.74 9.23 14.77
C HIS A 48 0.32 9.29 13.67
N VAL A 49 1.55 9.67 14.04
CA VAL A 49 2.70 9.69 13.11
C VAL A 49 2.95 8.28 12.59
N ARG A 50 3.03 7.28 13.46
CA ARG A 50 3.21 5.88 13.09
C ARG A 50 2.11 5.38 12.15
N ARG A 51 0.86 5.77 12.40
CA ARG A 51 -0.26 5.43 11.51
C ARG A 51 -0.09 6.06 10.13
N SER A 52 0.31 7.31 10.04
CA SER A 52 0.59 7.99 8.78
C SER A 52 1.73 7.32 8.02
N LEU A 53 2.83 6.98 8.70
CA LEU A 53 3.96 6.27 8.10
C LEU A 53 3.55 4.90 7.52
N LEU A 54 2.69 4.15 8.21
CA LEU A 54 2.16 2.89 7.69
C LEU A 54 1.36 3.08 6.39
N VAL A 55 0.56 4.15 6.30
CA VAL A 55 -0.18 4.48 5.08
C VAL A 55 0.77 4.84 3.94
N LEU A 56 1.76 5.70 4.20
CA LEU A 56 2.76 6.08 3.19
C LEU A 56 3.55 4.85 2.70
N ARG A 57 3.95 3.97 3.61
CA ARG A 57 4.61 2.71 3.22
C ARG A 57 3.71 1.81 2.37
N ALA A 58 2.42 1.75 2.67
CA ALA A 58 1.46 0.98 1.88
C ALA A 58 1.26 1.55 0.46
N LEU A 59 1.48 2.86 0.27
CA LEU A 59 1.41 3.55 -1.02
C LEU A 59 2.73 3.53 -1.79
N THR A 60 3.80 3.00 -1.20
CA THR A 60 5.11 2.92 -1.84
C THR A 60 5.21 1.64 -2.68
N HIS A 61 5.51 1.81 -3.98
CA HIS A 61 5.75 0.69 -4.89
C HIS A 61 7.11 0.05 -4.57
N GLU A 62 7.11 -1.27 -4.36
CA GLU A 62 8.29 -2.00 -3.85
C GLU A 62 9.51 -1.89 -4.78
N ASP A 63 9.31 -2.08 -6.09
CA ASP A 63 10.42 -2.15 -7.05
C ASP A 63 11.02 -0.78 -7.40
N THR A 64 10.23 0.28 -7.34
CA THR A 64 10.66 1.61 -7.79
C THR A 64 10.86 2.63 -6.67
N GLY A 65 10.33 2.35 -5.47
CA GLY A 65 10.29 3.30 -4.37
C GLY A 65 9.32 4.47 -4.60
N GLY A 66 8.60 4.50 -5.73
CA GLY A 66 7.64 5.56 -6.03
C GLY A 66 6.42 5.51 -5.11
N ILE A 67 6.01 6.66 -4.58
CA ILE A 67 4.84 6.79 -3.71
C ILE A 67 3.68 7.30 -4.54
N VAL A 68 2.61 6.51 -4.65
CA VAL A 68 1.40 6.94 -5.37
C VAL A 68 0.56 7.87 -4.50
N ALA A 69 -0.14 8.81 -5.12
CA ALA A 69 -0.96 9.79 -4.40
C ALA A 69 -2.16 9.15 -3.68
N ALA A 70 -2.76 8.11 -4.29
CA ALA A 70 -3.77 7.26 -3.65
C ALA A 70 -3.90 5.92 -4.37
N PRO A 71 -4.41 4.86 -3.71
CA PRO A 71 -4.56 3.53 -4.32
C PRO A 71 -5.84 3.40 -5.15
N THR A 72 -6.64 4.45 -5.28
CA THR A 72 -7.98 4.42 -5.90
C THR A 72 -8.05 5.23 -7.18
N THR A 73 -8.84 4.72 -8.16
CA THR A 73 -9.20 5.42 -9.39
C THR A 73 -10.70 5.65 -9.51
N SER A 74 -11.49 5.05 -8.60
CA SER A 74 -12.94 4.90 -8.75
C SER A 74 -13.76 5.97 -8.04
N LEU A 75 -13.11 6.87 -7.30
CA LEU A 75 -13.79 7.96 -6.60
C LEU A 75 -13.61 9.26 -7.39
N PRO A 76 -14.58 9.66 -8.22
CA PRO A 76 -14.50 10.90 -8.96
C PRO A 76 -14.60 12.09 -8.00
N GLU A 77 -13.78 13.12 -8.21
CA GLU A 77 -13.89 14.39 -7.50
C GLU A 77 -15.14 15.15 -7.92
N ASP A 78 -15.53 15.00 -9.19
CA ASP A 78 -16.67 15.68 -9.78
C ASP A 78 -17.45 14.67 -10.63
N LEU A 79 -18.59 14.21 -10.12
CA LEU A 79 -19.46 13.24 -10.78
C LEU A 79 -19.97 13.81 -12.11
N GLY A 80 -19.58 13.18 -13.22
CA GLY A 80 -19.92 13.62 -14.58
C GLY A 80 -19.10 14.80 -15.09
N GLY A 81 -18.17 15.31 -14.32
CA GLY A 81 -17.27 16.40 -14.70
C GLY A 81 -15.96 15.94 -15.32
N SER A 82 -15.11 16.90 -15.69
CA SER A 82 -13.81 16.66 -16.33
C SER A 82 -12.64 16.59 -15.33
N ARG A 83 -12.90 16.81 -14.03
CA ARG A 83 -11.87 16.85 -12.97
C ARG A 83 -11.74 15.53 -12.24
N ASN A 84 -11.54 14.44 -12.99
CA ASN A 84 -11.38 13.11 -12.42
C ASN A 84 -9.98 12.61 -12.77
N TRP A 85 -9.13 12.45 -11.76
CA TRP A 85 -7.72 12.10 -11.91
C TRP A 85 -7.46 10.67 -11.47
N ASP A 86 -6.49 10.03 -12.10
CA ASP A 86 -5.98 8.74 -11.61
C ASP A 86 -4.85 9.00 -10.60
N TYR A 87 -5.16 8.79 -9.33
CA TYR A 87 -4.22 9.01 -8.23
C TYR A 87 -3.22 7.85 -8.01
N ARG A 88 -3.30 6.77 -8.79
CA ARG A 88 -2.34 5.65 -8.72
C ARG A 88 -0.97 5.97 -9.33
N TYR A 89 -0.77 7.21 -9.77
CA TYR A 89 0.51 7.69 -10.28
C TYR A 89 1.33 8.39 -9.20
N VAL A 90 2.64 8.41 -9.40
CA VAL A 90 3.58 9.17 -8.57
C VAL A 90 3.52 10.64 -8.97
N TRP A 91 3.22 11.50 -8.02
CA TRP A 91 3.22 12.95 -8.19
C TRP A 91 4.46 13.53 -7.54
N LEU A 92 5.26 14.28 -8.27
CA LEU A 92 6.50 14.87 -7.74
C LEU A 92 6.28 15.73 -6.51
N ARG A 93 5.19 16.51 -6.50
CA ARG A 93 4.81 17.33 -5.35
C ARG A 93 4.56 16.47 -4.09
N ASP A 94 3.76 15.43 -4.21
CA ASP A 94 3.38 14.57 -3.09
C ASP A 94 4.59 13.77 -2.59
N ALA A 95 5.44 13.29 -3.49
CA ALA A 95 6.68 12.62 -3.14
C ALA A 95 7.65 13.56 -2.40
N ALA A 96 7.82 14.80 -2.86
CA ALA A 96 8.68 15.78 -2.20
C ALA A 96 8.24 16.07 -0.75
N LEU A 97 6.93 16.28 -0.53
CA LEU A 97 6.37 16.53 0.80
C LEU A 97 6.42 15.31 1.74
N THR A 98 6.55 14.12 1.21
CA THR A 98 6.61 12.87 2.00
C THR A 98 8.04 12.57 2.47
N LEU A 99 9.04 13.05 1.73
CA LEU A 99 10.46 12.74 1.99
C LEU A 99 11.18 13.81 2.85
N GLU A 100 10.50 14.90 3.20
CA GLU A 100 10.98 15.89 4.17
C GLU A 100 10.75 15.43 5.61
#